data_26d5f79b4be279b59576d8068852e6cf
#
_entry.id   26d5f79b4be279b59576d8068852e6cf
#
_cell.length_a   1.000
_cell.length_b   1.000
_cell.length_c   1.000
_cell.angle_alpha   90.00
_cell.angle_beta   90.00
_cell.angle_gamma   90.00
#
_symmetry.space_group_name_H-M   'P 1'
#
loop_
_entity.id
_entity.type
_entity.pdbx_description
1 polymer ?
#
loop_
_entity_poly.entity_id
_entity_poly.type
_entity_poly.pdbx_seq_one_letter_code
_entity_poly.pdbx_strand_id
1 'polypeptide(L)'
;LQRKVCDNPSNPQLARFNDGGTDHQGRFYAGTFWGPGDYNGAMLMRIDNDLTPKVIQCDIHGHNGLAFSPDKRWMFTSDTPNGVIYRTPLDEQGEPGKREEFRRFSEGEGIPDGAAMDEEGCYWSALFDGWRIARFSPQGEQLEEYRLPVRCPTMVCFGGDDMKTLFITTTRENMEAEELAKYPLSGAIFTLP
;
A
#
# COMPACT_ATOMS: atom_id res chain seq x y z
N LEU A 1 -3.90 25.42 -10.77
CA LEU A 1 -3.33 24.26 -11.46
C LEU A 1 -2.04 24.68 -12.13
N GLN A 2 -0.92 24.06 -11.81
CA GLN A 2 0.37 24.51 -12.30
C GLN A 2 0.76 23.81 -13.61
N ARG A 3 0.77 22.48 -13.61
CA ARG A 3 1.22 21.69 -14.74
C ARG A 3 0.69 20.26 -14.65
N LYS A 4 0.24 19.68 -15.76
CA LYS A 4 0.04 18.23 -15.91
C LYS A 4 1.41 17.60 -16.16
N VAL A 5 1.77 16.57 -15.41
CA VAL A 5 3.02 15.82 -15.57
C VAL A 5 2.86 14.71 -16.60
N CYS A 6 1.85 13.85 -16.42
CA CYS A 6 1.60 12.72 -17.31
C CYS A 6 0.12 12.30 -17.26
N ASP A 7 -0.25 11.39 -18.13
CA ASP A 7 -1.52 10.68 -18.10
C ASP A 7 -1.42 9.42 -17.23
N ASN A 8 -2.57 8.82 -16.91
CA ASN A 8 -2.63 7.49 -16.33
C ASN A 8 -2.05 6.48 -17.33
N PRO A 9 -1.05 5.65 -16.95
CA PRO A 9 -0.43 4.68 -17.84
C PRO A 9 -1.35 3.50 -18.18
N SER A 10 -2.34 3.21 -17.33
CA SER A 10 -3.42 2.26 -17.59
C SER A 10 -4.56 2.93 -18.37
N ASN A 11 -5.54 2.14 -18.83
CA ASN A 11 -6.73 2.73 -19.46
C ASN A 11 -7.49 3.60 -18.45
N PRO A 12 -7.58 4.94 -18.66
CA PRO A 12 -8.15 5.87 -17.68
C PRO A 12 -9.67 5.74 -17.50
N GLN A 13 -10.36 4.99 -18.36
CA GLN A 13 -11.77 4.67 -18.22
C GLN A 13 -12.02 3.48 -17.30
N LEU A 14 -11.02 2.62 -17.10
CA LEU A 14 -11.11 1.37 -16.37
C LEU A 14 -10.20 1.34 -15.14
N ALA A 15 -9.23 2.24 -15.07
CA ALA A 15 -8.28 2.31 -13.97
C ALA A 15 -8.15 3.73 -13.42
N ARG A 16 -7.93 3.84 -12.11
CA ARG A 16 -7.62 5.09 -11.42
C ARG A 16 -6.27 5.01 -10.76
N PHE A 17 -5.65 6.14 -10.48
CA PHE A 17 -4.56 6.18 -9.50
C PHE A 17 -5.09 5.76 -8.12
N ASN A 18 -4.26 5.10 -7.35
CA ASN A 18 -4.59 4.59 -6.04
C ASN A 18 -3.53 5.01 -5.02
N ASP A 19 -2.61 4.14 -4.66
CA ASP A 19 -1.57 4.43 -3.69
C ASP A 19 -0.32 5.04 -4.35
N GLY A 20 0.46 5.77 -3.56
CA GLY A 20 1.69 6.39 -4.04
C GLY A 20 2.55 6.95 -2.90
N GLY A 21 3.78 7.26 -3.22
CA GLY A 21 4.74 7.77 -2.26
C GLY A 21 6.04 8.20 -2.93
N THR A 22 7.03 8.54 -2.12
CA THR A 22 8.35 8.93 -2.60
C THR A 22 9.42 7.97 -2.10
N ASP A 23 10.44 7.72 -2.92
CA ASP A 23 11.61 7.00 -2.49
C ASP A 23 12.65 7.92 -1.80
N HIS A 24 13.73 7.33 -1.35
CA HIS A 24 14.81 8.05 -0.67
C HIS A 24 15.59 9.04 -1.58
N GLN A 25 15.35 9.01 -2.89
CA GLN A 25 15.94 9.94 -3.86
C GLN A 25 14.98 11.08 -4.24
N GLY A 26 13.76 11.10 -3.63
CA GLY A 26 12.74 12.11 -3.90
C GLY A 26 11.95 11.87 -5.19
N ARG A 27 12.09 10.70 -5.82
CA ARG A 27 11.27 10.31 -7.00
C ARG A 27 9.88 9.89 -6.53
N PHE A 28 8.86 10.34 -7.24
CA PHE A 28 7.47 10.03 -6.89
C PHE A 28 6.99 8.77 -7.61
N TYR A 29 6.33 7.90 -6.88
CA TYR A 29 5.69 6.70 -7.40
C TYR A 29 4.17 6.81 -7.28
N ALA A 30 3.46 6.34 -8.29
CA ALA A 30 2.00 6.27 -8.29
C ALA A 30 1.55 4.95 -8.93
N GLY A 31 0.80 4.19 -8.17
CA GLY A 31 0.19 2.95 -8.61
C GLY A 31 -1.25 3.13 -9.04
N THR A 32 -1.73 2.29 -9.94
CA THR A 32 -3.13 2.29 -10.38
C THR A 32 -3.87 1.08 -9.83
N PHE A 33 -5.21 1.16 -9.87
CA PHE A 33 -6.13 0.08 -9.53
C PHE A 33 -7.00 -0.21 -10.76
N TRP A 34 -7.08 -1.47 -11.17
CA TRP A 34 -7.89 -1.92 -12.28
C TRP A 34 -9.32 -2.24 -11.83
N GLY A 35 -10.30 -1.47 -12.26
CA GLY A 35 -11.69 -1.56 -11.78
C GLY A 35 -12.45 -2.81 -12.20
N PRO A 36 -12.35 -3.30 -13.46
CA PRO A 36 -13.19 -4.40 -13.93
C PRO A 36 -12.95 -5.76 -13.24
N GLY A 37 -11.75 -6.01 -12.72
CA GLY A 37 -11.43 -7.28 -12.05
C GLY A 37 -11.24 -8.48 -12.98
N ASP A 38 -11.13 -8.26 -14.27
CA ASP A 38 -11.06 -9.31 -15.29
C ASP A 38 -9.63 -9.72 -15.66
N TYR A 39 -8.65 -8.88 -15.41
CA TYR A 39 -7.23 -9.18 -15.54
C TYR A 39 -6.35 -8.18 -14.75
N ASN A 40 -5.04 -8.43 -14.68
CA ASN A 40 -4.07 -7.61 -13.98
C ASN A 40 -3.63 -6.40 -14.82
N GLY A 41 -4.52 -5.40 -14.98
CA GLY A 41 -4.31 -4.23 -15.83
C GLY A 41 -3.74 -3.01 -15.12
N ALA A 42 -3.41 -3.12 -13.84
CA ALA A 42 -2.81 -2.03 -13.08
C ALA A 42 -1.30 -1.90 -13.33
N MET A 43 -0.79 -0.69 -13.15
CA MET A 43 0.62 -0.35 -13.36
C MET A 43 1.15 0.51 -12.22
N LEU A 44 2.42 0.33 -11.88
CA LEU A 44 3.19 1.25 -11.03
C LEU A 44 4.06 2.12 -11.93
N MET A 45 3.92 3.41 -11.78
CA MET A 45 4.68 4.42 -12.49
C MET A 45 5.60 5.14 -11.51
N ARG A 46 6.80 5.52 -11.95
CA ARG A 46 7.72 6.42 -11.26
C ARG A 46 7.83 7.71 -12.05
N ILE A 47 7.83 8.82 -11.35
CA ILE A 47 8.13 10.15 -11.88
C ILE A 47 9.51 10.54 -11.34
N ASP A 48 10.47 10.65 -12.24
CA ASP A 48 11.85 11.02 -11.89
C ASP A 48 11.96 12.52 -11.56
N ASN A 49 13.07 12.97 -10.99
CA ASN A 49 13.24 14.35 -10.51
C ASN A 49 13.16 15.40 -11.64
N ASP A 50 13.39 15.02 -12.88
CA ASP A 50 13.20 15.86 -14.07
C ASP A 50 11.75 15.84 -14.59
N LEU A 51 10.83 15.20 -13.86
CA LEU A 51 9.43 14.98 -14.18
C LEU A 51 9.19 13.99 -15.35
N THR A 52 10.18 13.16 -15.68
CA THR A 52 10.00 12.10 -16.68
C THR A 52 9.25 10.91 -16.07
N PRO A 53 8.11 10.50 -16.64
CA PRO A 53 7.36 9.34 -16.19
C PRO A 53 7.94 8.04 -16.77
N LYS A 54 7.99 6.98 -15.95
CA LYS A 54 8.46 5.64 -16.34
C LYS A 54 7.56 4.58 -15.70
N VAL A 55 7.05 3.63 -16.48
CA VAL A 55 6.36 2.45 -15.94
C VAL A 55 7.40 1.50 -15.34
N ILE A 56 7.23 1.15 -14.07
CA ILE A 56 8.17 0.34 -13.29
C ILE A 56 7.68 -1.10 -13.15
N GLN A 57 6.37 -1.27 -12.93
CA GLN A 57 5.74 -2.59 -12.78
C GLN A 57 4.40 -2.61 -13.50
N CYS A 58 4.04 -3.79 -13.98
CA CYS A 58 2.74 -4.14 -14.55
C CYS A 58 2.33 -5.53 -14.04
N ASP A 59 1.27 -6.08 -14.61
CA ASP A 59 0.78 -7.43 -14.29
C ASP A 59 0.35 -7.62 -12.83
N ILE A 60 -0.29 -6.58 -12.26
CA ILE A 60 -1.03 -6.66 -11.00
C ILE A 60 -2.42 -6.06 -11.16
N HIS A 61 -3.32 -6.40 -10.23
CA HIS A 61 -4.70 -5.95 -10.27
C HIS A 61 -4.87 -4.57 -9.60
N GLY A 62 -4.24 -4.35 -8.45
CA GLY A 62 -4.36 -3.10 -7.73
C GLY A 62 -3.16 -2.79 -6.84
N HIS A 63 -2.44 -1.71 -7.19
CA HIS A 63 -1.31 -1.24 -6.38
C HIS A 63 -1.75 -0.58 -5.09
N ASN A 64 -1.19 -1.07 -3.99
CA ASN A 64 -1.23 -0.54 -2.65
C ASN A 64 0.08 -0.79 -1.92
N GLY A 65 0.14 -0.36 -0.66
CA GLY A 65 1.19 -0.68 0.29
C GLY A 65 2.59 -0.30 -0.16
N LEU A 66 2.72 0.81 -0.92
CA LEU A 66 4.03 1.27 -1.36
C LEU A 66 4.87 1.74 -0.17
N ALA A 67 5.99 1.07 0.05
CA ALA A 67 6.96 1.44 1.08
C ALA A 67 8.38 1.10 0.64
N PHE A 68 9.35 1.82 1.23
CA PHE A 68 10.77 1.62 0.95
C PHE A 68 11.51 1.28 2.23
N SER A 69 12.37 0.25 2.20
CA SER A 69 13.14 -0.13 3.38
C SER A 69 14.13 0.97 3.80
N PRO A 70 14.40 1.14 5.11
CA PRO A 70 15.33 2.16 5.60
C PRO A 70 16.75 2.02 5.04
N ASP A 71 17.18 0.79 4.74
CA ASP A 71 18.48 0.48 4.13
C ASP A 71 18.54 0.76 2.62
N LYS A 72 17.41 1.25 2.02
CA LYS A 72 17.27 1.64 0.61
C LYS A 72 17.40 0.51 -0.39
N ARG A 73 17.38 -0.74 0.05
CA ARG A 73 17.59 -1.92 -0.80
C ARG A 73 16.31 -2.56 -1.31
N TRP A 74 15.16 -2.21 -0.73
CA TRP A 74 13.89 -2.85 -1.06
C TRP A 74 12.77 -1.84 -1.25
N MET A 75 11.97 -2.07 -2.28
CA MET A 75 10.66 -1.47 -2.48
C MET A 75 9.61 -2.55 -2.25
N PHE A 76 8.58 -2.23 -1.48
CA PHE A 76 7.42 -3.09 -1.21
C PHE A 76 6.20 -2.54 -1.91
N THR A 77 5.35 -3.43 -2.41
CA THR A 77 4.04 -3.11 -3.00
C THR A 77 3.05 -4.22 -2.70
N SER A 78 1.77 -3.87 -2.51
CA SER A 78 0.69 -4.85 -2.39
C SER A 78 -0.09 -4.95 -3.68
N ASP A 79 -0.51 -6.15 -4.02
CA ASP A 79 -1.57 -6.44 -4.98
C ASP A 79 -2.81 -6.84 -4.19
N THR A 80 -3.60 -5.84 -3.82
CA THR A 80 -4.70 -6.01 -2.85
C THR A 80 -5.71 -7.07 -3.29
N PRO A 81 -6.27 -7.04 -4.52
CA PRO A 81 -7.27 -8.03 -4.90
C PRO A 81 -6.72 -9.47 -4.96
N ASN A 82 -5.43 -9.63 -5.23
CA ASN A 82 -4.77 -10.93 -5.27
C ASN A 82 -4.20 -11.36 -3.89
N GLY A 83 -4.33 -10.52 -2.85
CA GLY A 83 -3.94 -10.83 -1.48
C GLY A 83 -2.43 -11.06 -1.32
N VAL A 84 -1.58 -10.29 -2.02
CA VAL A 84 -0.14 -10.53 -2.02
C VAL A 84 0.62 -9.23 -1.74
N ILE A 85 1.61 -9.32 -0.88
CA ILE A 85 2.67 -8.31 -0.77
C ILE A 85 3.88 -8.82 -1.54
N TYR A 86 4.42 -7.98 -2.39
CA TYR A 86 5.67 -8.20 -3.10
C TYR A 86 6.78 -7.33 -2.53
N ARG A 87 8.02 -7.79 -2.64
CA ARG A 87 9.20 -6.96 -2.48
C ARG A 87 10.05 -6.99 -3.75
N THR A 88 10.67 -5.88 -4.06
CA THR A 88 11.49 -5.68 -5.25
C THR A 88 12.86 -5.18 -4.81
N PRO A 89 13.97 -5.86 -5.12
CA PRO A 89 15.29 -5.37 -4.79
C PRO A 89 15.61 -4.10 -5.61
N LEU A 90 16.30 -3.17 -4.98
CA LEU A 90 16.77 -1.93 -5.59
C LEU A 90 18.31 -1.96 -5.68
N ASP A 91 18.84 -1.55 -6.81
CA ASP A 91 20.30 -1.33 -6.93
C ASP A 91 20.73 -0.02 -6.25
N GLU A 92 22.05 0.29 -6.31
CA GLU A 92 22.61 1.51 -5.72
C GLU A 92 22.03 2.80 -6.31
N GLN A 93 21.50 2.75 -7.53
CA GLN A 93 20.81 3.84 -8.21
C GLN A 93 19.30 3.85 -7.91
N GLY A 94 18.83 2.88 -7.12
CA GLY A 94 17.42 2.70 -6.78
C GLY A 94 16.58 2.20 -7.98
N GLU A 95 17.22 1.55 -8.98
CA GLU A 95 16.47 0.92 -10.06
C GLU A 95 15.97 -0.46 -9.61
N PRO A 96 14.71 -0.78 -9.91
CA PRO A 96 14.09 -2.01 -9.45
C PRO A 96 14.54 -3.23 -10.25
N GLY A 97 14.90 -4.29 -9.53
CA GLY A 97 15.14 -5.61 -10.08
C GLY A 97 13.85 -6.42 -10.24
N LYS A 98 13.99 -7.74 -10.24
CA LYS A 98 12.84 -8.65 -10.33
C LYS A 98 12.11 -8.72 -8.98
N ARG A 99 10.79 -8.43 -8.99
CA ARG A 99 9.95 -8.58 -7.79
C ARG A 99 9.81 -10.06 -7.39
N GLU A 100 9.68 -10.29 -6.10
CA GLU A 100 9.40 -11.59 -5.50
C GLU A 100 8.24 -11.49 -4.50
N GLU A 101 7.53 -12.58 -4.27
CA GLU A 101 6.49 -12.66 -3.27
C GLU A 101 7.12 -12.56 -1.88
N PHE A 102 6.63 -11.61 -1.09
CA PHE A 102 7.06 -11.43 0.30
C PHE A 102 6.07 -12.08 1.27
N ARG A 103 4.76 -11.90 1.05
CA ARG A 103 3.71 -12.49 1.86
C ARG A 103 2.45 -12.69 1.03
N ARG A 104 1.80 -13.84 1.20
CA ARG A 104 0.47 -14.13 0.66
C ARG A 104 -0.52 -14.33 1.78
N PHE A 105 -1.73 -13.80 1.60
CA PHE A 105 -2.83 -13.90 2.54
C PHE A 105 -3.85 -14.93 2.06
N SER A 106 -4.37 -15.72 3.00
CA SER A 106 -5.44 -16.68 2.78
C SER A 106 -6.80 -16.04 3.00
N GLU A 107 -7.85 -16.71 2.58
CA GLU A 107 -9.24 -16.29 2.84
C GLU A 107 -9.47 -16.09 4.35
N GLY A 108 -10.09 -14.97 4.72
CA GLY A 108 -10.38 -14.60 6.12
C GLY A 108 -9.24 -13.89 6.86
N GLU A 109 -8.04 -13.81 6.29
CA GLU A 109 -6.94 -13.06 6.90
C GLU A 109 -7.04 -11.54 6.65
N GLY A 110 -7.91 -11.11 5.75
CA GLY A 110 -7.93 -9.76 5.17
C GLY A 110 -6.96 -9.66 3.98
N ILE A 111 -7.02 -8.55 3.26
CA ILE A 111 -6.17 -8.30 2.09
C ILE A 111 -5.29 -7.08 2.34
N PRO A 112 -4.01 -7.09 1.88
CA PRO A 112 -3.08 -6.01 2.17
C PRO A 112 -3.47 -4.74 1.41
N ASP A 113 -3.63 -3.64 2.16
CA ASP A 113 -3.94 -2.31 1.63
C ASP A 113 -2.72 -1.39 1.82
N GLY A 114 -2.87 -0.20 2.36
CA GLY A 114 -1.77 0.72 2.59
C GLY A 114 -0.79 0.25 3.66
N ALA A 115 0.42 0.78 3.63
CA ALA A 115 1.51 0.32 4.48
C ALA A 115 2.52 1.42 4.85
N ALA A 116 3.34 1.12 5.86
CA ALA A 116 4.51 1.90 6.25
C ALA A 116 5.66 0.96 6.64
N MET A 117 6.89 1.50 6.63
CA MET A 117 8.08 0.81 7.17
C MET A 117 8.50 1.47 8.48
N ASP A 118 8.91 0.66 9.46
CA ASP A 118 9.58 1.16 10.65
C ASP A 118 11.11 1.22 10.47
N GLU A 119 11.80 1.79 11.45
CA GLU A 119 13.26 1.93 11.43
C GLU A 119 14.02 0.60 11.54
N GLU A 120 13.37 -0.47 12.02
CA GLU A 120 13.90 -1.82 12.07
C GLU A 120 13.77 -2.56 10.73
N GLY A 121 13.11 -1.93 9.74
CA GLY A 121 12.85 -2.52 8.42
C GLY A 121 11.66 -3.46 8.41
N CYS A 122 10.80 -3.42 9.42
CA CYS A 122 9.56 -4.18 9.44
C CYS A 122 8.46 -3.46 8.66
N TYR A 123 7.69 -4.24 7.93
CA TYR A 123 6.59 -3.76 7.09
C TYR A 123 5.27 -3.82 7.87
N TRP A 124 4.63 -2.68 8.03
CA TRP A 124 3.32 -2.54 8.67
C TRP A 124 2.24 -2.43 7.61
N SER A 125 1.27 -3.33 7.62
CA SER A 125 0.18 -3.36 6.65
C SER A 125 -1.17 -3.19 7.30
N ALA A 126 -2.00 -2.31 6.73
CA ALA A 126 -3.43 -2.34 6.95
C ALA A 126 -4.01 -3.57 6.22
N LEU A 127 -4.82 -4.37 6.90
CA LEU A 127 -5.47 -5.54 6.32
C LEU A 127 -6.96 -5.26 6.13
N PHE A 128 -7.32 -4.83 4.93
CA PHE A 128 -8.71 -4.55 4.53
C PHE A 128 -9.55 -5.82 4.69
N ASP A 129 -10.76 -5.74 5.22
CA ASP A 129 -11.60 -6.86 5.64
C ASP A 129 -11.01 -7.75 6.75
N GLY A 130 -9.83 -7.41 7.26
CA GLY A 130 -9.10 -8.18 8.26
C GLY A 130 -9.28 -7.70 9.70
N TRP A 131 -9.93 -6.55 9.95
CA TRP A 131 -10.16 -5.98 11.28
C TRP A 131 -8.87 -5.67 12.05
N ARG A 132 -7.74 -5.53 11.37
CA ARG A 132 -6.44 -5.42 12.02
C ARG A 132 -5.41 -4.72 11.13
N ILE A 133 -4.35 -4.29 11.76
CA ILE A 133 -3.06 -4.06 11.13
C ILE A 133 -2.09 -5.14 11.59
N ALA A 134 -1.08 -5.45 10.79
CA ALA A 134 -0.06 -6.44 11.12
C ALA A 134 1.34 -5.93 10.80
N ARG A 135 2.31 -6.34 11.61
CA ARG A 135 3.73 -6.05 11.47
C ARG A 135 4.46 -7.30 11.01
N PHE A 136 5.24 -7.17 9.95
CA PHE A 136 6.01 -8.27 9.36
C PHE A 136 7.51 -7.98 9.43
N SER A 137 8.29 -8.98 9.81
CA SER A 137 9.76 -8.90 9.79
C SER A 137 10.29 -8.68 8.36
N PRO A 138 11.57 -8.28 8.17
CA PRO A 138 12.19 -8.22 6.86
C PRO A 138 12.18 -9.55 6.08
N GLN A 139 11.91 -10.67 6.75
CA GLN A 139 11.78 -12.01 6.17
C GLN A 139 10.34 -12.41 5.83
N GLY A 140 9.34 -11.57 6.18
CA GLY A 140 7.92 -11.82 5.92
C GLY A 140 7.20 -12.59 7.02
N GLU A 141 7.83 -12.80 8.18
CA GLU A 141 7.20 -13.41 9.33
C GLU A 141 6.31 -12.40 10.05
N GLN A 142 5.08 -12.76 10.40
CA GLN A 142 4.20 -11.91 11.19
C GLN A 142 4.71 -11.86 12.63
N LEU A 143 5.10 -10.67 13.08
CA LEU A 143 5.60 -10.43 14.43
C LEU A 143 4.48 -10.04 15.40
N GLU A 144 3.61 -9.15 14.95
CA GLU A 144 2.58 -8.53 15.77
C GLU A 144 1.31 -8.31 14.96
N GLU A 145 0.16 -8.25 15.63
CA GLU A 145 -1.09 -7.75 15.07
C GLU A 145 -1.85 -6.92 16.09
N TYR A 146 -2.57 -5.92 15.61
CA TYR A 146 -3.41 -5.03 16.42
C TYR A 146 -4.81 -4.97 15.84
N ARG A 147 -5.78 -5.49 16.59
CA ARG A 147 -7.18 -5.52 16.17
C ARG A 147 -7.82 -4.16 16.33
N LEU A 148 -8.64 -3.82 15.34
CA LEU A 148 -9.43 -2.60 15.32
C LEU A 148 -10.92 -2.92 15.55
N PRO A 149 -11.69 -1.97 16.12
CA PRO A 149 -13.13 -2.14 16.28
C PRO A 149 -13.92 -1.95 14.98
N VAL A 150 -13.25 -1.94 13.82
CA VAL A 150 -13.82 -1.73 12.49
C VAL A 150 -13.19 -2.68 11.47
N ARG A 151 -13.95 -3.04 10.43
CA ARG A 151 -13.60 -4.07 9.46
C ARG A 151 -12.44 -3.70 8.53
N CYS A 152 -12.43 -2.45 8.04
CA CYS A 152 -11.60 -2.07 6.91
C CYS A 152 -10.61 -0.95 7.26
N PRO A 153 -9.46 -1.26 7.91
CA PRO A 153 -8.33 -0.35 7.88
C PRO A 153 -7.79 -0.22 6.47
N THR A 154 -7.30 0.98 6.11
CA THR A 154 -6.89 1.27 4.73
C THR A 154 -5.45 1.74 4.60
N MET A 155 -4.93 2.50 5.56
CA MET A 155 -3.56 3.02 5.51
C MET A 155 -2.99 3.14 6.92
N VAL A 156 -1.69 3.01 7.03
CA VAL A 156 -0.92 3.25 8.24
C VAL A 156 0.22 4.23 7.95
N CYS A 157 0.49 5.12 8.90
CA CYS A 157 1.59 6.08 8.79
C CYS A 157 2.13 6.43 10.18
N PHE A 158 3.43 6.43 10.35
CA PHE A 158 4.06 6.93 11.57
C PHE A 158 4.01 8.44 11.65
N GLY A 159 3.80 8.96 12.85
CA GLY A 159 3.73 10.39 13.14
C GLY A 159 3.89 10.68 14.62
N GLY A 160 3.52 11.90 15.05
CA GLY A 160 3.85 12.42 16.36
C GLY A 160 5.25 13.08 16.37
N ASP A 161 5.59 13.78 17.42
CA ASP A 161 6.88 14.51 17.51
C ASP A 161 8.08 13.56 17.50
N ASP A 162 7.92 12.35 18.00
CA ASP A 162 8.95 11.30 18.08
C ASP A 162 8.80 10.23 17.00
N MET A 163 7.81 10.36 16.08
CA MET A 163 7.49 9.40 15.01
C MET A 163 7.15 7.99 15.52
N LYS A 164 6.65 7.86 16.76
CA LYS A 164 6.30 6.56 17.36
C LYS A 164 4.80 6.29 17.43
N THR A 165 3.97 7.26 17.08
CA THR A 165 2.53 7.05 17.00
C THR A 165 2.15 6.57 15.60
N LEU A 166 1.51 5.41 15.50
CA LEU A 166 0.96 4.92 14.24
C LEU A 166 -0.46 5.45 14.06
N PHE A 167 -0.69 6.22 13.00
CA PHE A 167 -2.01 6.68 12.56
C PHE A 167 -2.59 5.68 11.57
N ILE A 168 -3.87 5.35 11.73
CA ILE A 168 -4.54 4.32 10.95
C ILE A 168 -5.83 4.91 10.38
N THR A 169 -5.94 4.97 9.07
CA THR A 169 -7.20 5.34 8.42
C THR A 169 -8.07 4.12 8.19
N THR A 170 -9.38 4.33 8.14
CA THR A 170 -10.37 3.28 7.88
C THR A 170 -11.42 3.77 6.89
N THR A 171 -12.15 2.87 6.26
CA THR A 171 -13.19 3.22 5.28
C THR A 171 -14.56 2.67 5.68
N ARG A 172 -15.59 3.21 5.00
CA ARG A 172 -16.97 2.73 5.00
C ARG A 172 -17.35 2.07 3.68
N GLU A 173 -16.38 1.92 2.80
CA GLU A 173 -16.57 1.31 1.48
C GLU A 173 -17.07 -0.12 1.61
N ASN A 174 -18.01 -0.51 0.75
CA ASN A 174 -18.64 -1.84 0.73
C ASN A 174 -19.31 -2.24 2.05
N MET A 175 -19.85 -1.26 2.81
CA MET A 175 -20.60 -1.49 4.05
C MET A 175 -22.05 -1.07 3.88
N GLU A 176 -22.96 -1.98 4.20
CA GLU A 176 -24.39 -1.71 4.23
C GLU A 176 -24.80 -0.90 5.48
N ALA A 177 -25.98 -0.27 5.44
CA ALA A 177 -26.45 0.60 6.52
C ALA A 177 -26.55 -0.13 7.88
N GLU A 178 -26.90 -1.40 7.87
CA GLU A 178 -26.98 -2.25 9.08
C GLU A 178 -25.59 -2.48 9.68
N GLU A 179 -24.58 -2.75 8.85
CA GLU A 179 -23.20 -2.91 9.29
C GLU A 179 -22.65 -1.59 9.86
N LEU A 180 -22.92 -0.46 9.20
CA LEU A 180 -22.52 0.86 9.67
C LEU A 180 -23.17 1.23 11.01
N ALA A 181 -24.42 0.81 11.25
CA ALA A 181 -25.08 1.00 12.54
C ALA A 181 -24.43 0.17 13.65
N LYS A 182 -23.97 -1.05 13.31
CA LYS A 182 -23.26 -1.94 14.25
C LYS A 182 -21.83 -1.48 14.55
N TYR A 183 -21.14 -0.91 13.56
CA TYR A 183 -19.75 -0.45 13.66
C TYR A 183 -19.63 1.05 13.34
N PRO A 184 -20.18 1.93 14.22
CA PRO A 184 -20.30 3.36 13.93
C PRO A 184 -18.97 4.11 13.81
N LEU A 185 -17.87 3.49 14.27
CA LEU A 185 -16.52 4.05 14.14
C LEU A 185 -15.87 3.77 12.77
N SER A 186 -16.52 3.02 11.86
CA SER A 186 -16.04 2.83 10.50
C SER A 186 -15.86 4.17 9.80
N GLY A 187 -14.72 4.37 9.13
CA GLY A 187 -14.34 5.63 8.50
C GLY A 187 -13.64 6.63 9.43
N ALA A 188 -13.43 6.29 10.70
CA ALA A 188 -12.63 7.10 11.62
C ALA A 188 -11.13 6.89 11.41
N ILE A 189 -10.33 7.78 12.01
CA ILE A 189 -8.89 7.62 12.17
C ILE A 189 -8.61 7.09 13.58
N PHE A 190 -7.77 6.07 13.66
CA PHE A 190 -7.28 5.50 14.93
C PHE A 190 -5.79 5.80 15.12
N THR A 191 -5.34 5.69 16.37
CA THR A 191 -3.91 5.75 16.70
C THR A 191 -3.51 4.57 17.56
N LEU A 192 -2.28 4.12 17.38
CA LEU A 192 -1.57 3.17 18.21
C LEU A 192 -0.27 3.83 18.65
N PRO A 193 -0.07 4.00 19.99
CA PRO A 193 1.16 4.60 20.52
C PRO A 193 2.35 3.64 20.46
#